data_d2717d70e05de9a6c714f25e33dd8c80
#
_entry.id   d2717d70e05de9a6c714f25e33dd8c80
#
_cell.length_a   1.000
_cell.length_b   1.000
_cell.length_c   1.000
_cell.angle_alpha   90.00
_cell.angle_beta   90.00
_cell.angle_gamma   90.00
#
_symmetry.space_group_name_H-M   'P 1'
#
loop_
_entity.id
_entity.type
_entity.pdbx_description
1 polymer ?
#
loop_
_entity_poly.entity_id
_entity_poly.type
_entity_poly.pdbx_seq_one_letter_code
_entity_poly.pdbx_strand_id
1 'polypeptide(L)'
;MTLKINEKNNVDVIIITTGGTIEKTYDEFDGSLENRGTSIKNRILSKLRLPYTNIHVHPLMSKDSLYMDDQDRAEICQTIESESQKKAPIVILHGTDTMALTAQYCFERIKNLEVPVVFTGAMIPMGFEDTDATQNVTEALLAAKLLSKGFYISFHNQIFEVPFVRKNKEKRTFEAISK
;
A
#
# COMPACT_ATOMS: atom_id res chain seq x y z
N MET A 1 -12.68 16.09 17.49
CA MET A 1 -11.57 15.16 17.82
C MET A 1 -10.27 15.93 17.71
N THR A 2 -9.67 16.34 18.83
CA THR A 2 -8.44 17.14 18.82
C THR A 2 -7.26 16.17 18.80
N LEU A 3 -6.57 16.09 17.67
CA LEU A 3 -5.32 15.36 17.56
C LEU A 3 -4.30 16.03 18.49
N LYS A 4 -3.95 15.39 19.60
CA LYS A 4 -2.81 15.78 20.40
C LYS A 4 -1.54 15.38 19.62
N ILE A 5 -1.01 16.32 18.85
CA ILE A 5 0.31 16.18 18.24
C ILE A 5 1.31 16.28 19.40
N ASN A 6 1.90 15.18 19.78
CA ASN A 6 2.96 15.14 20.78
C ASN A 6 4.26 15.49 20.04
N GLU A 7 4.76 16.71 20.21
CA GLU A 7 5.89 17.30 19.47
C GLU A 7 7.25 16.56 19.61
N LYS A 8 7.31 15.45 20.32
CA LYS A 8 8.57 14.78 20.63
C LYS A 8 8.73 13.35 20.10
N ASN A 9 7.71 12.72 19.52
CA ASN A 9 7.85 11.34 19.07
C ASN A 9 7.51 11.23 17.58
N ASN A 10 8.49 10.84 16.77
CA ASN A 10 8.24 10.41 15.42
C ASN A 10 7.27 9.22 15.42
N VAL A 11 6.37 9.19 14.43
CA VAL A 11 5.48 8.05 14.21
C VAL A 11 6.18 7.05 13.30
N ASP A 12 6.34 5.82 13.76
CA ASP A 12 6.82 4.74 12.91
C ASP A 12 5.70 4.30 11.96
N VAL A 13 6.04 4.10 10.69
CA VAL A 13 5.15 3.51 9.67
C VAL A 13 5.90 2.42 8.93
N ILE A 14 5.28 1.26 8.78
CA ILE A 14 5.85 0.13 8.05
C ILE A 14 5.27 0.12 6.64
N ILE A 15 6.14 0.07 5.63
CA ILE A 15 5.73 -0.14 4.24
C ILE A 15 6.14 -1.55 3.85
N ILE A 16 5.17 -2.38 3.46
CA ILE A 16 5.41 -3.70 2.87
C ILE A 16 5.22 -3.57 1.36
N THR A 17 6.23 -3.98 0.57
CA THR A 17 6.13 -3.94 -0.88
C THR A 17 5.92 -5.34 -1.44
N THR A 18 4.99 -5.47 -2.38
CA THR A 18 4.63 -6.75 -3.01
C THR A 18 4.80 -6.74 -4.53
N GLY A 19 5.29 -5.63 -5.10
CA GLY A 19 5.40 -5.44 -6.55
C GLY A 19 4.19 -4.67 -7.11
N GLY A 20 3.70 -5.13 -8.25
CA GLY A 20 2.63 -4.46 -9.00
C GLY A 20 3.11 -3.29 -9.85
N THR A 21 2.17 -2.62 -10.53
CA THR A 21 2.47 -1.53 -11.48
C THR A 21 3.33 -0.42 -10.88
N ILE A 22 3.10 -0.08 -9.62
CA ILE A 22 3.84 0.98 -8.94
C ILE A 22 5.37 0.76 -8.96
N GLU A 23 5.82 -0.49 -8.88
CA GLU A 23 7.25 -0.85 -8.82
C GLU A 23 7.80 -1.35 -10.15
N LYS A 24 7.00 -1.39 -11.24
CA LYS A 24 7.51 -1.75 -12.56
C LYS A 24 8.54 -0.74 -13.05
N THR A 25 9.62 -1.25 -13.60
CA THR A 25 10.67 -0.48 -14.27
C THR A 25 10.75 -0.89 -15.73
N TYR A 26 11.00 0.10 -16.59
CA TYR A 26 11.22 -0.13 -18.02
C TYR A 26 12.59 -0.78 -18.24
N ASP A 27 12.61 -1.85 -19.01
CA ASP A 27 13.82 -2.48 -19.49
C ASP A 27 14.13 -1.98 -20.91
N GLU A 28 15.25 -1.29 -21.05
CA GLU A 28 15.68 -0.75 -22.35
C GLU A 28 16.15 -1.84 -23.32
N PHE A 29 16.46 -3.02 -22.82
CA PHE A 29 16.97 -4.13 -23.66
C PHE A 29 15.86 -4.78 -24.48
N ASP A 30 14.70 -5.02 -23.87
CA ASP A 30 13.59 -5.72 -24.52
C ASP A 30 12.28 -4.91 -24.59
N GLY A 31 12.27 -3.70 -24.01
CA GLY A 31 11.12 -2.82 -23.97
C GLY A 31 10.02 -3.24 -23.00
N SER A 32 10.28 -4.18 -22.10
CA SER A 32 9.31 -4.66 -21.13
C SER A 32 9.16 -3.76 -19.90
N LEU A 33 8.04 -3.92 -19.19
CA LEU A 33 7.81 -3.35 -17.85
C LEU A 33 7.77 -4.48 -16.84
N GLU A 34 8.82 -4.57 -16.01
CA GLU A 34 8.99 -5.65 -15.06
C GLU A 34 9.14 -5.20 -13.62
N ASN A 35 8.72 -6.05 -12.68
CA ASN A 35 8.99 -5.90 -11.26
C ASN A 35 10.41 -6.42 -10.94
N ARG A 36 11.36 -5.52 -10.61
CA ARG A 36 12.77 -5.85 -10.35
C ARG A 36 13.22 -5.54 -8.92
N GLY A 37 12.31 -5.62 -7.96
CA GLY A 37 12.55 -5.25 -6.57
C GLY A 37 12.15 -3.82 -6.27
N THR A 38 12.20 -3.46 -4.97
CA THR A 38 11.67 -2.17 -4.54
C THR A 38 12.65 -1.01 -4.77
N SER A 39 12.17 0.04 -5.40
CA SER A 39 12.86 1.32 -5.55
C SER A 39 12.13 2.48 -4.86
N ILE A 40 11.11 2.16 -4.04
CA ILE A 40 10.25 3.15 -3.37
C ILE A 40 11.04 4.19 -2.56
N LYS A 41 12.11 3.77 -1.86
CA LYS A 41 12.96 4.66 -1.07
C LYS A 41 13.57 5.77 -1.94
N ASN A 42 14.14 5.41 -3.09
CA ASN A 42 14.88 6.33 -3.94
C ASN A 42 13.96 7.17 -4.82
N ARG A 43 12.83 6.62 -5.28
CA ARG A 43 11.96 7.28 -6.25
C ARG A 43 10.87 8.14 -5.63
N ILE A 44 10.34 7.74 -4.48
CA ILE A 44 9.25 8.45 -3.80
C ILE A 44 9.70 8.97 -2.44
N LEU A 45 10.05 8.10 -1.49
CA LEU A 45 10.27 8.50 -0.10
C LEU A 45 11.36 9.56 0.07
N SER A 46 12.44 9.50 -0.72
CA SER A 46 13.52 10.50 -0.70
C SER A 46 13.06 11.91 -1.11
N LYS A 47 11.94 12.03 -1.81
CA LYS A 47 11.38 13.31 -2.28
C LYS A 47 10.33 13.87 -1.32
N LEU A 48 9.82 13.04 -0.39
CA LEU A 48 8.82 13.46 0.60
C LEU A 48 9.50 14.13 1.80
N ARG A 49 8.83 15.13 2.35
CA ARG A 49 9.26 15.78 3.60
C ARG A 49 8.45 15.20 4.76
N LEU A 50 9.06 14.26 5.47
CA LEU A 50 8.43 13.50 6.54
C LEU A 50 9.19 13.65 7.88
N PRO A 51 9.35 14.89 8.42
CA PRO A 51 10.23 15.16 9.56
C PRO A 51 9.76 14.47 10.86
N TYR A 52 8.50 14.05 10.91
CA TYR A 52 7.89 13.42 12.09
C TYR A 52 7.48 11.97 11.84
N THR A 53 8.07 11.31 10.83
CA THR A 53 7.70 9.95 10.45
C THR A 53 8.95 9.13 10.14
N ASN A 54 9.13 8.02 10.84
CA ASN A 54 10.16 7.03 10.51
C ASN A 54 9.53 5.96 9.60
N ILE A 55 10.11 5.76 8.43
CA ILE A 55 9.61 4.75 7.49
C ILE A 55 10.49 3.52 7.52
N HIS A 56 9.87 2.37 7.78
CA HIS A 56 10.50 1.05 7.72
C HIS A 56 9.97 0.31 6.49
N VAL A 57 10.83 0.09 5.50
CA VAL A 57 10.44 -0.64 4.28
C VAL A 57 10.80 -2.11 4.41
N HIS A 58 9.80 -2.98 4.26
CA HIS A 58 9.90 -4.43 4.24
C HIS A 58 9.59 -4.93 2.80
N PRO A 59 10.62 -5.24 2.00
CA PRO A 59 10.41 -5.85 0.68
C PRO A 59 10.00 -7.31 0.87
N LEU A 60 8.74 -7.63 0.60
CA LEU A 60 8.22 -8.99 0.76
C LEU A 60 8.35 -9.79 -0.54
N MET A 61 7.82 -9.25 -1.61
CA MET A 61 7.89 -9.87 -2.93
C MET A 61 7.92 -8.83 -4.05
N SER A 62 8.14 -9.27 -5.27
CA SER A 62 8.17 -8.41 -6.46
C SER A 62 7.37 -9.07 -7.58
N LYS A 63 6.03 -9.11 -7.42
CA LYS A 63 5.12 -9.89 -8.28
C LYS A 63 4.04 -9.00 -8.89
N ASP A 64 3.68 -9.26 -10.14
CA ASP A 64 2.46 -8.66 -10.70
C ASP A 64 1.24 -9.30 -10.03
N SER A 65 0.31 -8.48 -9.56
CA SER A 65 -0.84 -8.97 -8.80
C SER A 65 -1.78 -9.89 -9.60
N LEU A 66 -1.74 -9.85 -10.92
CA LEU A 66 -2.48 -10.79 -11.78
C LEU A 66 -1.98 -12.24 -11.64
N TYR A 67 -0.72 -12.42 -11.25
CA TYR A 67 -0.10 -13.74 -11.06
C TYR A 67 -0.05 -14.16 -9.59
N MET A 68 -0.59 -13.37 -8.67
CA MET A 68 -0.69 -13.74 -7.26
C MET A 68 -1.73 -14.82 -7.03
N ASP A 69 -1.33 -15.86 -6.34
CA ASP A 69 -2.20 -16.95 -5.89
C ASP A 69 -2.53 -16.83 -4.39
N ASP A 70 -3.20 -17.83 -3.83
CA ASP A 70 -3.59 -17.83 -2.42
C ASP A 70 -2.40 -18.04 -1.48
N GLN A 71 -1.30 -18.63 -1.95
CA GLN A 71 -0.07 -18.77 -1.17
C GLN A 71 0.62 -17.40 -1.00
N ASP A 72 0.70 -16.60 -2.06
CA ASP A 72 1.20 -15.22 -1.99
C ASP A 72 0.35 -14.37 -1.02
N ARG A 73 -0.98 -14.50 -1.09
CA ARG A 73 -1.89 -13.79 -0.18
C ARG A 73 -1.73 -14.23 1.27
N ALA A 74 -1.49 -15.54 1.50
CA ALA A 74 -1.22 -16.05 2.83
C ALA A 74 0.10 -15.50 3.39
N GLU A 75 1.14 -15.38 2.57
CA GLU A 75 2.42 -14.78 2.96
C GLU A 75 2.26 -13.29 3.31
N ILE A 76 1.48 -12.54 2.53
CA ILE A 76 1.12 -11.15 2.84
C ILE A 76 0.39 -11.07 4.19
N CYS A 77 -0.60 -11.94 4.43
CA CYS A 77 -1.31 -12.02 5.70
C CYS A 77 -0.37 -12.26 6.88
N GLN A 78 0.47 -13.27 6.81
CA GLN A 78 1.43 -13.62 7.87
C GLN A 78 2.39 -12.46 8.15
N THR A 79 2.83 -11.77 7.11
CA THR A 79 3.70 -10.60 7.24
C THR A 79 2.98 -9.44 7.93
N ILE A 80 1.71 -9.17 7.57
CA ILE A 80 0.89 -8.17 8.25
C ILE A 80 0.74 -8.52 9.74
N GLU A 81 0.42 -9.77 10.07
CA GLU A 81 0.28 -10.21 11.47
C GLU A 81 1.58 -10.02 12.25
N SER A 82 2.71 -10.43 11.68
CA SER A 82 4.03 -10.27 12.30
C SER A 82 4.40 -8.80 12.51
N GLU A 83 4.26 -7.97 11.47
CA GLU A 83 4.60 -6.55 11.52
C GLU A 83 3.67 -5.76 12.43
N SER A 84 2.39 -6.14 12.55
CA SER A 84 1.41 -5.49 13.42
C SER A 84 1.77 -5.56 14.91
N GLN A 85 2.58 -6.55 15.32
CA GLN A 85 3.07 -6.68 16.69
C GLN A 85 3.94 -5.48 17.11
N LYS A 86 4.52 -4.76 16.15
CA LYS A 86 5.29 -3.54 16.39
C LYS A 86 4.39 -2.34 16.73
N LYS A 87 3.06 -2.49 16.65
CA LYS A 87 2.04 -1.46 16.93
C LYS A 87 2.20 -0.18 16.10
N ALA A 88 2.81 -0.30 14.93
CA ALA A 88 2.96 0.76 13.94
C ALA A 88 1.95 0.57 12.81
N PRO A 89 1.37 1.66 12.25
CA PRO A 89 0.56 1.61 11.05
C PRO A 89 1.30 0.93 9.89
N ILE A 90 0.55 0.19 9.06
CA ILE A 90 1.11 -0.56 7.94
C ILE A 90 0.54 -0.01 6.62
N VAL A 91 1.41 0.24 5.65
CA VAL A 91 1.05 0.56 4.27
C VAL A 91 1.52 -0.58 3.38
N ILE A 92 0.63 -1.11 2.53
CA ILE A 92 0.94 -2.18 1.58
C ILE A 92 0.96 -1.61 0.17
N LEU A 93 2.12 -1.69 -0.50
CA LEU A 93 2.20 -1.39 -1.94
C LEU A 93 1.88 -2.66 -2.71
N HIS A 94 0.81 -2.61 -3.50
CA HIS A 94 0.25 -3.79 -4.17
C HIS A 94 -0.21 -3.44 -5.60
N GLY A 95 -0.19 -4.41 -6.48
CA GLY A 95 -0.76 -4.27 -7.82
C GLY A 95 -2.27 -4.04 -7.77
N THR A 96 -2.75 -3.09 -8.58
CA THR A 96 -4.14 -2.62 -8.50
C THR A 96 -5.17 -3.66 -8.96
N ASP A 97 -4.77 -4.67 -9.76
CA ASP A 97 -5.73 -5.61 -10.36
C ASP A 97 -6.39 -6.55 -9.34
N THR A 98 -5.62 -7.00 -8.35
CA THR A 98 -6.16 -7.88 -7.29
C THR A 98 -5.99 -7.30 -5.88
N MET A 99 -5.72 -6.01 -5.75
CA MET A 99 -5.57 -5.33 -4.46
C MET A 99 -6.78 -5.53 -3.55
N ALA A 100 -7.99 -5.30 -4.07
CA ALA A 100 -9.22 -5.48 -3.29
C ALA A 100 -9.41 -6.93 -2.83
N LEU A 101 -9.07 -7.90 -3.69
CA LEU A 101 -9.13 -9.32 -3.35
C LEU A 101 -8.13 -9.68 -2.24
N THR A 102 -6.88 -9.23 -2.35
CA THR A 102 -5.86 -9.47 -1.32
C THR A 102 -6.22 -8.79 0.01
N ALA A 103 -6.71 -7.55 -0.04
CA ALA A 103 -7.15 -6.84 1.14
C ALA A 103 -8.32 -7.53 1.83
N GLN A 104 -9.32 -8.01 1.08
CA GLN A 104 -10.43 -8.81 1.59
C GLN A 104 -9.93 -10.14 2.19
N TYR A 105 -9.03 -10.84 1.51
CA TYR A 105 -8.43 -12.08 2.00
C TYR A 105 -7.80 -11.89 3.39
N CYS A 106 -7.05 -10.81 3.59
CA CYS A 106 -6.45 -10.48 4.89
C CYS A 106 -7.50 -10.07 5.93
N PHE A 107 -8.48 -9.25 5.55
CA PHE A 107 -9.60 -8.85 6.43
C PHE A 107 -10.38 -10.06 6.99
N GLU A 108 -10.62 -11.07 6.17
CA GLU A 108 -11.35 -12.28 6.57
C GLU A 108 -10.55 -13.16 7.54
N ARG A 109 -9.22 -13.13 7.49
CA ARG A 109 -8.34 -14.01 8.26
C ARG A 109 -7.75 -13.37 9.51
N ILE A 110 -7.37 -12.11 9.46
CA ILE A 110 -6.76 -11.41 10.60
C ILE A 110 -7.86 -10.79 11.47
N LYS A 111 -8.19 -11.43 12.60
CA LYS A 111 -9.29 -10.99 13.48
C LYS A 111 -8.85 -10.01 14.58
N ASN A 112 -7.61 -10.09 15.02
CA ASN A 112 -7.09 -9.32 16.15
C ASN A 112 -6.13 -8.21 15.70
N LEU A 113 -6.48 -7.50 14.64
CA LEU A 113 -5.68 -6.38 14.16
C LEU A 113 -5.81 -5.17 15.09
N GLU A 114 -4.68 -4.64 15.56
CA GLU A 114 -4.64 -3.50 16.49
C GLU A 114 -4.13 -2.20 15.83
N VAL A 115 -3.76 -2.25 14.56
CA VAL A 115 -3.24 -1.12 13.78
C VAL A 115 -4.02 -0.95 12.48
N PRO A 116 -4.04 0.24 11.86
CA PRO A 116 -4.54 0.38 10.50
C PRO A 116 -3.58 -0.28 9.50
N VAL A 117 -4.17 -0.97 8.52
CA VAL A 117 -3.49 -1.52 7.34
C VAL A 117 -4.09 -0.87 6.10
N VAL A 118 -3.29 -0.11 5.37
CA VAL A 118 -3.73 0.68 4.22
C VAL A 118 -3.06 0.15 2.96
N PHE A 119 -3.84 -0.43 2.07
CA PHE A 119 -3.36 -0.83 0.75
C PHE A 119 -3.35 0.37 -0.19
N THR A 120 -2.34 0.43 -1.05
CA THR A 120 -2.21 1.41 -2.12
C THR A 120 -1.33 0.88 -3.25
N GLY A 121 -1.24 1.62 -4.34
CA GLY A 121 -0.47 1.26 -5.52
C GLY A 121 -0.49 2.39 -6.53
N ALA A 122 -0.31 2.09 -7.81
CA ALA A 122 -0.42 3.07 -8.87
C ALA A 122 -0.98 2.45 -10.15
N MET A 123 -1.67 3.27 -10.95
CA MET A 123 -2.06 2.91 -12.32
C MET A 123 -0.89 3.07 -13.29
N ILE A 124 0.01 4.02 -13.01
CA ILE A 124 1.19 4.32 -13.81
C ILE A 124 2.45 4.07 -12.98
N PRO A 125 3.47 3.34 -13.50
CA PRO A 125 4.68 3.06 -12.75
C PRO A 125 5.38 4.31 -12.20
N MET A 126 5.99 4.23 -11.02
CA MET A 126 6.63 5.36 -10.34
C MET A 126 7.82 5.97 -11.10
N GLY A 127 8.29 5.32 -12.16
CA GLY A 127 9.36 5.82 -13.03
C GLY A 127 8.89 6.80 -14.10
N PHE A 128 7.60 6.96 -14.31
CA PHE A 128 7.02 7.85 -15.33
C PHE A 128 6.68 9.21 -14.75
N GLU A 129 6.75 10.25 -15.57
CA GLU A 129 6.55 11.64 -15.13
C GLU A 129 5.11 11.90 -14.65
N ASP A 130 4.14 11.33 -15.33
CA ASP A 130 2.71 11.45 -15.05
C ASP A 130 2.16 10.42 -14.06
N THR A 131 3.06 9.78 -13.28
CA THR A 131 2.67 8.74 -12.32
C THR A 131 1.77 9.26 -11.20
N ASP A 132 0.75 8.48 -10.86
CA ASP A 132 -0.08 8.67 -9.67
C ASP A 132 0.55 8.09 -8.38
N ALA A 133 1.72 7.45 -8.49
CA ALA A 133 2.35 6.74 -7.38
C ALA A 133 2.72 7.65 -6.20
N THR A 134 3.30 8.84 -6.47
CA THR A 134 3.71 9.77 -5.41
C THR A 134 2.51 10.29 -4.62
N GLN A 135 1.42 10.62 -5.31
CA GLN A 135 0.16 11.02 -4.70
C GLN A 135 -0.38 9.90 -3.81
N ASN A 136 -0.58 8.72 -4.38
CA ASN A 136 -1.21 7.59 -3.67
C ASN A 136 -0.39 7.16 -2.43
N VAL A 137 0.95 7.11 -2.53
CA VAL A 137 1.81 6.80 -1.39
C VAL A 137 1.73 7.87 -0.30
N THR A 138 1.74 9.15 -0.67
CA THR A 138 1.64 10.26 0.29
C THR A 138 0.31 10.21 1.05
N GLU A 139 -0.78 10.00 0.32
CA GLU A 139 -2.14 9.87 0.88
C GLU A 139 -2.26 8.66 1.81
N ALA A 140 -1.72 7.50 1.39
CA ALA A 140 -1.74 6.28 2.19
C ALA A 140 -0.92 6.41 3.48
N LEU A 141 0.25 7.08 3.43
CA LEU A 141 1.05 7.37 4.62
C LEU A 141 0.33 8.29 5.61
N LEU A 142 -0.41 9.28 5.11
CA LEU A 142 -1.23 10.15 5.95
C LEU A 142 -2.42 9.38 6.52
N ALA A 143 -3.14 8.65 5.68
CA ALA A 143 -4.30 7.85 6.08
C ALA A 143 -3.94 6.83 7.17
N ALA A 144 -2.81 6.11 7.01
CA ALA A 144 -2.35 5.13 7.98
C ALA A 144 -2.11 5.72 9.38
N LYS A 145 -1.73 7.01 9.48
CA LYS A 145 -1.55 7.69 10.78
C LYS A 145 -2.86 8.21 11.39
N LEU A 146 -3.91 8.36 10.60
CA LEU A 146 -5.16 8.98 11.03
C LEU A 146 -6.29 7.98 11.26
N LEU A 147 -6.27 6.85 10.56
CA LEU A 147 -7.31 5.84 10.62
C LEU A 147 -7.23 5.01 11.91
N SER A 148 -8.38 4.50 12.30
CA SER A 148 -8.49 3.48 13.36
C SER A 148 -7.97 2.13 12.83
N LYS A 149 -7.76 1.17 13.74
CA LYS A 149 -7.44 -0.21 13.37
C LYS A 149 -8.46 -0.77 12.36
N GLY A 150 -7.98 -1.47 11.35
CA GLY A 150 -8.80 -2.02 10.27
C GLY A 150 -8.07 -2.11 8.95
N PHE A 151 -8.75 -2.59 7.93
CA PHE A 151 -8.23 -2.71 6.57
C PHE A 151 -8.87 -1.69 5.65
N TYR A 152 -8.04 -0.99 4.88
CA TYR A 152 -8.44 0.10 3.99
C TYR A 152 -7.70 0.04 2.66
N ILE A 153 -8.29 0.65 1.64
CA ILE A 153 -7.60 1.03 0.40
C ILE A 153 -7.62 2.56 0.33
N SER A 154 -6.43 3.17 0.18
CA SER A 154 -6.26 4.61 -0.09
C SER A 154 -5.81 4.77 -1.55
N PHE A 155 -6.62 5.44 -2.36
CA PHE A 155 -6.35 5.58 -3.78
C PHE A 155 -7.06 6.81 -4.38
N HIS A 156 -6.32 7.63 -5.12
CA HIS A 156 -6.83 8.84 -5.79
C HIS A 156 -7.69 9.72 -4.89
N ASN A 157 -7.12 10.13 -3.74
CA ASN A 157 -7.74 11.02 -2.75
C ASN A 157 -9.03 10.46 -2.13
N GLN A 158 -9.18 9.13 -2.10
CA GLN A 158 -10.30 8.44 -1.46
C GLN A 158 -9.79 7.34 -0.53
N ILE A 159 -10.54 7.09 0.53
CA ILE A 159 -10.32 5.99 1.47
C ILE A 159 -11.54 5.08 1.44
N PHE A 160 -11.31 3.81 1.22
CA PHE A 160 -12.33 2.78 1.16
C PHE A 160 -12.14 1.77 2.28
N GLU A 161 -13.21 1.42 2.98
CA GLU A 161 -13.20 0.30 3.93
C GLU A 161 -13.26 -1.03 3.19
N VAL A 162 -12.44 -1.99 3.61
CA VAL A 162 -12.49 -3.37 3.12
C VAL A 162 -13.57 -4.12 3.92
N PRO A 163 -14.43 -4.94 3.27
CA PRO A 163 -14.36 -5.41 1.87
C PRO A 163 -15.21 -4.58 0.88
N PHE A 164 -15.70 -3.40 1.26
CA PHE A 164 -16.69 -2.62 0.49
C PHE A 164 -16.06 -1.77 -0.61
N VAL A 165 -15.15 -2.37 -1.41
CA VAL A 165 -14.39 -1.67 -2.44
C VAL A 165 -14.09 -2.59 -3.61
N ARG A 166 -14.10 -2.03 -4.83
CA ARG A 166 -13.63 -2.72 -6.05
C ARG A 166 -12.87 -1.79 -6.98
N LYS A 167 -12.03 -2.35 -7.84
CA LYS A 167 -11.40 -1.62 -8.94
C LYS A 167 -12.42 -1.30 -10.04
N ASN A 168 -12.54 -0.05 -10.41
CA ASN A 168 -13.27 0.39 -11.60
C ASN A 168 -12.28 0.59 -12.76
N LYS A 169 -12.27 -0.35 -13.71
CA LYS A 169 -11.34 -0.33 -14.84
C LYS A 169 -11.60 0.83 -15.82
N GLU A 170 -12.85 1.21 -16.02
CA GLU A 170 -13.24 2.31 -16.92
C GLU A 170 -12.76 3.65 -16.38
N LYS A 171 -12.95 3.89 -15.08
CA LYS A 171 -12.51 5.11 -14.38
C LYS A 171 -11.04 5.07 -13.99
N ARG A 172 -10.35 3.95 -14.16
CA ARG A 172 -8.95 3.73 -13.75
C ARG A 172 -8.70 4.10 -12.29
N THR A 173 -9.61 3.69 -11.41
CA THR A 173 -9.54 3.97 -9.96
C THR A 173 -10.29 2.89 -9.18
N PHE A 174 -10.50 3.12 -7.89
CA PHE A 174 -11.35 2.30 -7.04
C PHE A 174 -12.67 3.01 -6.77
N GLU A 175 -13.70 2.24 -6.43
CA GLU A 175 -15.01 2.75 -6.04
C GLU A 175 -15.60 1.91 -4.90
N ALA A 176 -16.41 2.56 -4.07
CA ALA A 176 -17.15 1.87 -3.03
C ALA A 176 -18.24 0.99 -3.63
N ILE A 177 -18.49 -0.16 -2.99
CA ILE A 177 -19.67 -1.00 -3.25
C ILE A 177 -20.58 -0.98 -2.03
N SER A 178 -21.88 -1.17 -2.26
CA SER A 178 -22.87 -1.19 -1.19
C SER A 178 -22.57 -2.30 -0.16
N LYS A 179 -22.79 -1.96 1.11
CA LYS A 179 -22.78 -2.92 2.22
C LYS A 179 -23.93 -3.89 2.10
#